data_71f313b9ddbd47cb2359d5b6888cb58c
#
_entry.id   71f313b9ddbd47cb2359d5b6888cb58c
#
_cell.length_a   1.000
_cell.length_b   1.000
_cell.length_c   1.000
_cell.angle_alpha   90.00
_cell.angle_beta   90.00
_cell.angle_gamma   90.00
#
_symmetry.space_group_name_H-M   'P 1'
#
loop_
_entity.id
_entity.type
_entity.pdbx_description
1 polymer ?
#
loop_
_entity_poly.entity_id
_entity_poly.type
_entity_poly.pdbx_seq_one_letter_code
_entity_poly.pdbx_strand_id
1 'polypeptide(L)'
;MYKHIKYVCKENKDESLKELARLLNEKDRQLQAKDEQLEKIHVNMQKQIDKLTEKLQIKNVVHGNVNQNNKNIFNIQLLNHVESDYSHLTNNDYKTCINDCNHCVKTLIQKVHFNYDKPENMNIYISNIKGNYAMVFKGGKWQIVNKKQQIDDLYECNEVMLETWYDDYKDQYPEVIKSFQRYLKNKDESDIINQVKEQILLMLYNNRKMIM
;
A
#
# COMPACT_ATOMS: atom_id res chain seq x y z
N MET A 1 -51.47 -16.13 -36.00
CA MET A 1 -51.04 -15.84 -34.61
C MET A 1 -49.50 -15.89 -34.42
N TYR A 2 -48.77 -16.78 -35.03
CA TYR A 2 -47.31 -16.89 -34.84
C TYR A 2 -46.44 -15.77 -35.43
N LYS A 3 -46.85 -15.04 -36.45
CA LYS A 3 -46.04 -13.97 -37.06
C LYS A 3 -46.00 -12.70 -36.19
N HIS A 4 -47.08 -12.42 -35.47
CA HIS A 4 -47.16 -11.18 -34.63
C HIS A 4 -46.23 -11.25 -33.42
N ILE A 5 -46.06 -12.40 -32.76
CA ILE A 5 -45.20 -12.60 -31.62
C ILE A 5 -43.72 -12.46 -31.98
N LYS A 6 -43.32 -12.83 -33.19
CA LYS A 6 -41.93 -12.78 -33.65
C LYS A 6 -41.42 -11.38 -33.95
N TYR A 7 -42.33 -10.47 -34.40
CA TYR A 7 -41.98 -9.06 -34.70
C TYR A 7 -42.04 -8.19 -33.46
N VAL A 8 -43.06 -8.30 -32.59
CA VAL A 8 -43.18 -7.56 -31.34
C VAL A 8 -42.04 -7.88 -30.35
N CYS A 9 -41.56 -9.18 -30.30
CA CYS A 9 -40.40 -9.53 -29.48
C CYS A 9 -39.08 -8.96 -30.01
N LYS A 10 -38.92 -8.71 -31.30
CA LYS A 10 -37.70 -8.09 -31.86
C LYS A 10 -37.68 -6.60 -31.59
N GLU A 11 -38.79 -5.88 -31.80
CA GLU A 11 -38.86 -4.44 -31.48
C GLU A 11 -38.64 -4.16 -30.00
N ASN A 12 -39.23 -4.93 -29.08
CA ASN A 12 -39.00 -4.80 -27.64
C ASN A 12 -37.53 -5.10 -27.23
N LYS A 13 -36.85 -6.02 -27.92
CA LYS A 13 -35.42 -6.27 -27.65
C LYS A 13 -34.53 -5.13 -28.15
N ASP A 14 -34.82 -4.57 -29.32
CA ASP A 14 -34.06 -3.46 -29.87
C ASP A 14 -34.28 -2.17 -29.09
N GLU A 15 -35.44 -1.96 -28.53
CA GLU A 15 -35.76 -0.81 -27.69
C GLU A 15 -35.10 -0.93 -26.30
N SER A 16 -35.10 -2.13 -25.71
CA SER A 16 -34.38 -2.39 -24.43
C SER A 16 -32.85 -2.32 -24.57
N LEU A 17 -32.31 -2.68 -25.72
CA LEU A 17 -30.87 -2.55 -26.02
C LEU A 17 -30.47 -1.08 -26.21
N LYS A 18 -31.33 -0.26 -26.86
CA LYS A 18 -31.09 1.16 -27.01
C LYS A 18 -31.16 1.89 -25.67
N GLU A 19 -32.11 1.54 -24.82
CA GLU A 19 -32.20 2.12 -23.45
C GLU A 19 -31.02 1.72 -22.59
N LEU A 20 -30.55 0.45 -22.66
CA LEU A 20 -29.36 0.00 -21.96
C LEU A 20 -28.10 0.73 -22.42
N ALA A 21 -27.95 0.95 -23.72
CA ALA A 21 -26.84 1.71 -24.29
C ALA A 21 -26.87 3.18 -23.83
N ARG A 22 -28.06 3.78 -23.70
CA ARG A 22 -28.23 5.12 -23.18
C ARG A 22 -27.84 5.23 -21.72
N LEU A 23 -28.26 4.27 -20.90
CA LEU A 23 -27.89 4.21 -19.47
C LEU A 23 -26.39 3.98 -19.26
N LEU A 24 -25.76 3.15 -20.11
CA LEU A 24 -24.31 2.95 -20.10
C LEU A 24 -23.57 4.25 -20.41
N ASN A 25 -23.93 4.94 -21.49
CA ASN A 25 -23.32 6.23 -21.84
C ASN A 25 -23.49 7.29 -20.74
N GLU A 26 -24.65 7.31 -20.08
CA GLU A 26 -24.91 8.21 -18.96
C GLU A 26 -24.00 7.87 -17.76
N LYS A 27 -23.82 6.58 -17.46
CA LYS A 27 -22.92 6.14 -16.40
C LYS A 27 -21.46 6.44 -16.70
N ASP A 28 -21.02 6.26 -17.95
CA ASP A 28 -19.66 6.61 -18.37
C ASP A 28 -19.38 8.10 -18.22
N ARG A 29 -20.34 8.98 -18.58
CA ARG A 29 -20.23 10.42 -18.33
C ARG A 29 -20.16 10.76 -16.84
N GLN A 30 -20.95 10.08 -16.00
CA GLN A 30 -20.91 10.28 -14.55
C GLN A 30 -19.57 9.81 -13.95
N LEU A 31 -18.99 8.71 -14.46
CA LEU A 31 -17.68 8.23 -14.07
C LEU A 31 -16.59 9.23 -14.46
N GLN A 32 -16.57 9.68 -15.71
CA GLN A 32 -15.60 10.69 -16.16
C GLN A 32 -15.66 11.97 -15.32
N ALA A 33 -16.86 12.47 -15.01
CA ALA A 33 -17.02 13.65 -14.18
C ALA A 33 -16.50 13.44 -12.74
N LYS A 34 -16.66 12.24 -12.20
CA LYS A 34 -16.11 11.89 -10.88
C LYS A 34 -14.59 11.77 -10.90
N ASP A 35 -14.03 11.19 -11.94
CA ASP A 35 -12.59 11.05 -12.10
C ASP A 35 -11.92 12.43 -12.20
N GLU A 36 -12.50 13.35 -12.97
CA GLU A 36 -12.03 14.74 -13.02
C GLU A 36 -12.11 15.45 -11.66
N GLN A 37 -13.17 15.20 -10.89
CA GLN A 37 -13.29 15.75 -9.52
C GLN A 37 -12.24 15.17 -8.59
N LEU A 38 -11.97 13.87 -8.65
CA LEU A 38 -10.95 13.21 -7.87
C LEU A 38 -9.56 13.75 -8.20
N GLU A 39 -9.26 13.95 -9.47
CA GLU A 39 -7.98 14.51 -9.90
C GLU A 39 -7.77 15.94 -9.38
N LYS A 40 -8.81 16.79 -9.43
CA LYS A 40 -8.75 18.14 -8.84
C LYS A 40 -8.53 18.12 -7.34
N ILE A 41 -9.17 17.21 -6.61
CA ILE A 41 -8.99 17.02 -5.17
C ILE A 41 -7.56 16.57 -4.90
N HIS A 42 -7.07 15.60 -5.67
CA HIS A 42 -5.70 15.07 -5.53
C HIS A 42 -4.64 16.19 -5.70
N VAL A 43 -4.76 16.98 -6.76
CA VAL A 43 -3.85 18.12 -7.01
C VAL A 43 -3.91 19.16 -5.88
N ASN A 44 -5.11 19.44 -5.35
CA ASN A 44 -5.26 20.40 -4.25
C ASN A 44 -4.66 19.87 -2.94
N MET A 45 -4.87 18.59 -2.63
CA MET A 45 -4.26 17.95 -1.46
C MET A 45 -2.75 17.91 -1.57
N GLN A 46 -2.20 17.61 -2.76
CA GLN A 46 -0.75 17.62 -2.98
C GLN A 46 -0.16 19.02 -2.73
N LYS A 47 -0.80 20.08 -3.23
CA LYS A 47 -0.37 21.48 -2.96
C LYS A 47 -0.39 21.83 -1.46
N GLN A 48 -1.36 21.30 -0.71
CA GLN A 48 -1.41 21.50 0.74
C GLN A 48 -0.26 20.77 1.45
N ILE A 49 0.06 19.55 1.03
CA ILE A 49 1.19 18.79 1.56
C ILE A 49 2.50 19.50 1.27
N ASP A 50 2.70 19.97 0.05
CA ASP A 50 3.91 20.69 -0.34
C ASP A 50 4.09 21.95 0.53
N LYS A 51 3.01 22.73 0.74
CA LYS A 51 3.03 23.90 1.64
C LYS A 51 3.32 23.57 3.11
N LEU A 52 2.78 22.45 3.60
CA LEU A 52 3.03 22.01 4.96
C LEU A 52 4.47 21.53 5.12
N THR A 53 5.00 20.83 4.12
CA THR A 53 6.38 20.36 4.08
C THR A 53 7.36 21.54 4.08
N GLU A 54 7.11 22.57 3.25
CA GLU A 54 7.90 23.80 3.25
C GLU A 54 7.86 24.50 4.63
N LYS A 55 6.69 24.60 5.25
CA LYS A 55 6.58 25.19 6.60
C LYS A 55 7.32 24.39 7.66
N LEU A 56 7.34 23.06 7.57
CA LEU A 56 8.09 22.19 8.47
C LEU A 56 9.60 22.33 8.26
N GLN A 57 10.06 22.41 7.01
CA GLN A 57 11.47 22.67 6.69
C GLN A 57 11.92 24.03 7.21
N ILE A 58 11.13 25.08 7.04
CA ILE A 58 11.44 26.42 7.56
C ILE A 58 11.48 26.43 9.09
N LYS A 59 10.55 25.74 9.76
CA LYS A 59 10.57 25.62 11.23
C LYS A 59 11.82 24.90 11.73
N ASN A 60 12.25 23.84 11.03
CA ASN A 60 13.46 23.12 11.42
C ASN A 60 14.73 23.94 11.23
N VAL A 61 14.77 24.86 10.27
CA VAL A 61 15.90 25.79 10.07
C VAL A 61 15.90 26.92 11.12
N VAL A 62 14.74 27.39 11.56
CA VAL A 62 14.62 28.48 12.55
C VAL A 62 14.83 27.98 13.97
N HIS A 63 14.56 26.70 14.29
CA HIS A 63 14.76 26.13 15.63
C HIS A 63 16.17 25.55 15.85
N GLY A 64 17.05 25.59 14.86
CA GLY A 64 18.45 25.15 14.97
C GLY A 64 19.35 26.06 15.80
N ASN A 65 18.86 27.12 16.39
CA ASN A 65 19.72 28.12 17.07
C ASN A 65 19.32 28.51 18.49
N VAL A 66 18.61 27.71 19.27
CA VAL A 66 18.50 27.92 20.74
C VAL A 66 18.35 26.57 21.45
N ASN A 67 19.36 26.29 22.28
CA ASN A 67 19.51 25.31 23.35
C ASN A 67 20.27 24.03 23.04
N GLN A 68 21.49 24.05 23.57
CA GLN A 68 22.33 22.90 23.88
C GLN A 68 21.56 21.92 24.79
N ASN A 69 20.90 20.94 24.18
CA ASN A 69 20.68 19.64 24.76
C ASN A 69 20.71 18.66 23.58
N ASN A 70 21.74 17.80 23.58
CA ASN A 70 22.06 16.78 22.60
C ASN A 70 20.83 15.97 22.17
N LYS A 71 20.07 16.45 21.19
CA LYS A 71 19.33 15.59 20.29
C LYS A 71 20.09 15.67 18.96
N ASN A 72 20.86 14.65 18.66
CA ASN A 72 21.40 14.44 17.35
C ASN A 72 20.21 14.48 16.37
N ILE A 73 20.01 15.61 15.70
CA ILE A 73 19.08 15.72 14.57
C ILE A 73 19.80 15.02 13.44
N PHE A 74 19.62 13.71 13.33
CA PHE A 74 20.01 13.00 12.14
C PHE A 74 19.13 13.51 11.01
N ASN A 75 19.72 14.19 10.03
CA ASN A 75 19.08 14.45 8.76
C ASN A 75 18.90 13.11 8.04
N ILE A 76 17.83 12.41 8.37
CA ILE A 76 17.47 11.15 7.72
C ILE A 76 16.95 11.48 6.34
N GLN A 77 17.68 11.06 5.31
CA GLN A 77 17.18 11.11 3.95
C GLN A 77 16.40 9.84 3.67
N LEU A 78 15.06 9.98 3.60
CA LEU A 78 14.20 8.85 3.29
C LEU A 78 14.47 8.31 1.88
N LEU A 79 14.46 6.99 1.74
CA LEU A 79 14.49 6.31 0.45
C LEU A 79 13.11 6.39 -0.22
N ASN A 80 13.09 6.36 -1.55
CA ASN A 80 11.85 6.16 -2.29
C ASN A 80 11.20 4.84 -1.83
N HIS A 81 9.89 4.83 -1.67
CA HIS A 81 9.18 3.64 -1.18
C HIS A 81 9.44 2.38 -2.03
N VAL A 82 9.54 2.53 -3.35
CA VAL A 82 9.85 1.43 -4.29
C VAL A 82 11.32 0.99 -4.25
N GLU A 83 12.19 1.74 -3.57
CA GLU A 83 13.64 1.51 -3.45
C GLU A 83 14.04 1.20 -1.99
N SER A 84 13.10 0.70 -1.20
CA SER A 84 13.37 0.34 0.19
C SER A 84 14.54 -0.65 0.30
N ASP A 85 15.43 -0.41 1.27
CA ASP A 85 16.64 -1.20 1.47
C ASP A 85 16.38 -2.42 2.36
N TYR A 86 16.62 -3.61 1.83
CA TYR A 86 16.50 -4.89 2.52
C TYR A 86 17.86 -5.42 3.01
N SER A 87 18.97 -4.73 2.74
CA SER A 87 20.33 -5.22 3.01
C SER A 87 20.64 -5.41 4.49
N HIS A 88 19.86 -4.78 5.37
CA HIS A 88 20.00 -4.90 6.81
C HIS A 88 19.39 -6.20 7.38
N LEU A 89 18.57 -6.89 6.58
CA LEU A 89 17.93 -8.13 7.01
C LEU A 89 18.90 -9.30 6.96
N THR A 90 18.97 -10.02 8.06
CA THR A 90 19.79 -11.23 8.19
C THR A 90 18.97 -12.47 7.84
N ASN A 91 19.66 -13.61 7.60
CA ASN A 91 18.98 -14.90 7.45
C ASN A 91 18.11 -15.25 8.66
N ASN A 92 18.48 -14.80 9.86
CA ASN A 92 17.69 -15.02 11.06
C ASN A 92 16.39 -14.20 11.04
N ASP A 93 16.38 -13.02 10.42
CA ASP A 93 15.19 -12.21 10.25
C ASP A 93 14.20 -12.89 9.33
N TYR A 94 14.66 -13.39 8.17
CA TYR A 94 13.82 -14.14 7.25
C TYR A 94 13.26 -15.42 7.88
N LYS A 95 14.08 -16.19 8.61
CA LYS A 95 13.61 -17.36 9.37
C LYS A 95 12.51 -16.98 10.38
N THR A 96 12.72 -15.89 11.09
CA THR A 96 11.73 -15.39 12.06
C THR A 96 10.42 -15.02 11.37
N CYS A 97 10.48 -14.34 10.22
CA CYS A 97 9.31 -14.04 9.43
C CYS A 97 8.57 -15.30 8.98
N ILE A 98 9.27 -16.26 8.38
CA ILE A 98 8.65 -17.49 7.88
C ILE A 98 8.02 -18.30 9.00
N ASN A 99 8.63 -18.35 10.18
CA ASN A 99 8.09 -19.06 11.34
C ASN A 99 6.81 -18.42 11.90
N ASP A 100 6.53 -17.14 11.58
CA ASP A 100 5.25 -16.49 11.88
C ASP A 100 4.10 -16.95 10.93
N CYS A 101 4.39 -17.89 10.05
CA CYS A 101 3.45 -18.57 9.15
C CYS A 101 2.57 -17.56 8.38
N ASN A 102 1.26 -17.52 8.65
CA ASN A 102 0.30 -16.67 7.92
C ASN A 102 0.60 -15.17 8.00
N HIS A 103 1.39 -14.73 8.99
CA HIS A 103 1.78 -13.33 9.16
C HIS A 103 3.19 -13.01 8.64
N CYS A 104 3.85 -13.96 7.96
CA CYS A 104 5.25 -13.84 7.52
C CYS A 104 5.49 -12.56 6.70
N VAL A 105 4.62 -12.23 5.74
CA VAL A 105 4.70 -11.03 4.92
C VAL A 105 4.56 -9.76 5.76
N LYS A 106 3.55 -9.70 6.64
CA LYS A 106 3.38 -8.56 7.56
C LYS A 106 4.60 -8.34 8.44
N THR A 107 5.18 -9.43 8.98
CA THR A 107 6.35 -9.37 9.85
C THR A 107 7.58 -8.89 9.08
N LEU A 108 7.74 -9.29 7.81
CA LEU A 108 8.80 -8.75 6.95
C LEU A 108 8.61 -7.24 6.72
N ILE A 109 7.41 -6.81 6.32
CA ILE A 109 7.08 -5.38 6.14
C ILE A 109 7.42 -4.57 7.40
N GLN A 110 7.10 -5.10 8.58
CA GLN A 110 7.42 -4.45 9.84
C GLN A 110 8.93 -4.29 10.05
N LYS A 111 9.71 -5.33 9.77
CA LYS A 111 11.18 -5.28 9.90
C LYS A 111 11.84 -4.34 8.89
N VAL A 112 11.26 -4.19 7.71
CA VAL A 112 11.77 -3.29 6.66
C VAL A 112 11.43 -1.84 6.94
N HIS A 113 10.15 -1.54 7.20
CA HIS A 113 9.64 -0.16 7.22
C HIS A 113 9.54 0.47 8.62
N PHE A 114 9.67 -0.32 9.69
CA PHE A 114 9.53 0.17 11.07
C PHE A 114 10.72 -0.29 11.93
N ASN A 115 11.92 -0.18 11.38
CA ASN A 115 13.16 -0.47 12.06
C ASN A 115 13.88 0.84 12.42
N TYR A 116 14.15 1.08 13.70
CA TYR A 116 14.87 2.27 14.17
C TYR A 116 16.32 2.35 13.66
N ASP A 117 16.93 1.21 13.33
CA ASP A 117 18.28 1.15 12.77
C ASP A 117 18.32 1.46 11.27
N LYS A 118 17.14 1.53 10.61
CA LYS A 118 16.97 1.82 9.18
C LYS A 118 15.84 2.84 8.97
N PRO A 119 15.96 4.03 9.54
CA PRO A 119 14.91 5.05 9.49
C PRO A 119 14.65 5.57 8.08
N GLU A 120 15.60 5.43 7.13
CA GLU A 120 15.43 5.77 5.72
C GLU A 120 14.34 4.95 5.02
N ASN A 121 14.00 3.76 5.54
CA ASN A 121 12.91 2.91 5.06
C ASN A 121 11.53 3.29 5.65
N MET A 122 11.46 4.26 6.56
CA MET A 122 10.19 4.74 7.13
C MET A 122 9.45 5.63 6.13
N ASN A 123 9.16 5.11 4.95
CA ASN A 123 8.73 5.81 3.75
C ASN A 123 7.28 5.57 3.35
N ILE A 124 6.48 4.95 4.24
CA ILE A 124 5.06 4.67 4.04
C ILE A 124 4.29 4.74 5.36
N TYR A 125 3.12 5.37 5.35
CA TYR A 125 2.19 5.32 6.47
C TYR A 125 0.74 5.62 6.05
N ILE A 126 -0.20 5.32 6.94
CA ILE A 126 -1.61 5.68 6.80
C ILE A 126 -1.94 6.75 7.84
N SER A 127 -2.36 7.94 7.39
CA SER A 127 -2.72 9.05 8.28
C SER A 127 -4.14 8.92 8.84
N ASN A 128 -5.07 8.38 8.04
CA ASN A 128 -6.47 8.21 8.41
C ASN A 128 -6.96 6.80 8.04
N ILE A 129 -7.35 6.03 9.06
CA ILE A 129 -7.81 4.65 8.87
C ILE A 129 -9.10 4.55 8.05
N LYS A 130 -9.99 5.53 8.17
CA LYS A 130 -11.27 5.59 7.44
C LYS A 130 -11.14 6.14 6.02
N GLY A 131 -10.02 6.79 5.70
CA GLY A 131 -9.75 7.33 4.37
C GLY A 131 -9.32 6.25 3.37
N ASN A 132 -9.37 6.58 2.10
CA ASN A 132 -8.98 5.68 1.00
C ASN A 132 -7.54 5.88 0.52
N TYR A 133 -6.74 6.65 1.26
CA TYR A 133 -5.40 7.07 0.85
C TYR A 133 -4.34 6.62 1.85
N ALA A 134 -3.16 6.33 1.33
CA ALA A 134 -1.92 6.16 2.07
C ALA A 134 -0.91 7.24 1.66
N MET A 135 0.09 7.44 2.49
CA MET A 135 1.20 8.36 2.25
C MET A 135 2.45 7.54 1.95
N VAL A 136 3.08 7.80 0.81
CA VAL A 136 4.37 7.19 0.41
C VAL A 136 5.38 8.26 0.08
N PHE A 137 6.64 8.03 0.41
CA PHE A 137 7.73 8.92 0.03
C PHE A 137 8.26 8.50 -1.35
N LYS A 138 8.19 9.42 -2.31
CA LYS A 138 8.62 9.18 -3.69
C LYS A 138 9.09 10.48 -4.35
N GLY A 139 10.23 10.43 -5.04
CA GLY A 139 10.78 11.61 -5.71
C GLY A 139 11.12 12.75 -4.76
N GLY A 140 11.64 12.44 -3.57
CA GLY A 140 12.04 13.43 -2.56
C GLY A 140 10.88 14.08 -1.79
N LYS A 141 9.65 13.59 -1.92
CA LYS A 141 8.47 14.15 -1.24
C LYS A 141 7.42 13.10 -0.90
N TRP A 142 6.56 13.41 0.08
CA TRP A 142 5.39 12.61 0.41
C TRP A 142 4.31 12.77 -0.66
N GLN A 143 3.77 11.65 -1.11
CA GLN A 143 2.69 11.58 -2.10
C GLN A 143 1.49 10.80 -1.53
N ILE A 144 0.31 11.22 -1.96
CA ILE A 144 -0.95 10.54 -1.65
C ILE A 144 -1.20 9.48 -2.72
N VAL A 145 -1.44 8.25 -2.29
CA VAL A 145 -1.72 7.11 -3.17
C VAL A 145 -2.98 6.37 -2.73
N ASN A 146 -3.56 5.56 -3.61
CA ASN A 146 -4.68 4.70 -3.25
C ASN A 146 -4.23 3.67 -2.19
N LYS A 147 -4.91 3.67 -1.05
CA LYS A 147 -4.56 2.82 0.11
C LYS A 147 -4.64 1.34 -0.22
N LYS A 148 -5.72 0.90 -0.87
CA LYS A 148 -5.93 -0.53 -1.18
C LYS A 148 -4.84 -1.02 -2.13
N GLN A 149 -4.65 -0.33 -3.25
CA GLN A 149 -3.62 -0.68 -4.23
C GLN A 149 -2.23 -0.72 -3.57
N GLN A 150 -1.91 0.27 -2.74
CA GLN A 150 -0.61 0.34 -2.08
C GLN A 150 -0.37 -0.80 -1.09
N ILE A 151 -1.41 -1.25 -0.38
CA ILE A 151 -1.31 -2.42 0.50
C ILE A 151 -1.16 -3.70 -0.32
N ASP A 152 -1.85 -3.82 -1.45
CA ASP A 152 -1.72 -4.95 -2.36
C ASP A 152 -0.29 -5.02 -2.92
N ASP A 153 0.24 -3.93 -3.46
CA ASP A 153 1.61 -3.83 -3.99
C ASP A 153 2.66 -4.16 -2.90
N LEU A 154 2.47 -3.60 -1.70
CA LEU A 154 3.38 -3.83 -0.57
C LEU A 154 3.37 -5.29 -0.13
N TYR A 155 2.20 -5.93 -0.10
CA TYR A 155 2.07 -7.36 0.21
C TYR A 155 2.80 -8.20 -0.84
N GLU A 156 2.49 -8.01 -2.12
CA GLU A 156 3.04 -8.79 -3.23
C GLU A 156 4.56 -8.66 -3.32
N CYS A 157 5.10 -7.44 -3.24
CA CYS A 157 6.56 -7.24 -3.27
C CYS A 157 7.27 -7.96 -2.13
N ASN A 158 6.75 -7.89 -0.91
CA ASN A 158 7.37 -8.54 0.25
C ASN A 158 7.15 -10.07 0.25
N GLU A 159 6.07 -10.56 -0.32
CA GLU A 159 5.85 -11.99 -0.54
C GLU A 159 6.91 -12.56 -1.49
N VAL A 160 7.14 -11.90 -2.63
CA VAL A 160 8.19 -12.31 -3.59
C VAL A 160 9.57 -12.34 -2.93
N MET A 161 9.88 -11.37 -2.06
CA MET A 161 11.14 -11.36 -1.31
C MET A 161 11.29 -12.57 -0.38
N LEU A 162 10.22 -12.97 0.30
CA LEU A 162 10.21 -14.17 1.14
C LEU A 162 10.35 -15.46 0.33
N GLU A 163 9.62 -15.54 -0.80
CA GLU A 163 9.69 -16.69 -1.72
C GLU A 163 11.10 -16.85 -2.28
N THR A 164 11.70 -15.74 -2.75
CA THR A 164 13.08 -15.74 -3.28
C THR A 164 14.08 -16.22 -2.21
N TRP A 165 14.01 -15.62 -1.01
CA TRP A 165 14.91 -16.04 0.07
C TRP A 165 14.68 -17.52 0.44
N TYR A 166 13.43 -17.97 0.51
CA TYR A 166 13.12 -19.37 0.81
C TYR A 166 13.72 -20.31 -0.24
N ASP A 167 13.57 -20.02 -1.52
CA ASP A 167 14.10 -20.85 -2.60
C ASP A 167 15.62 -20.93 -2.59
N ASP A 168 16.29 -19.82 -2.26
CA ASP A 168 17.77 -19.76 -2.19
C ASP A 168 18.33 -20.49 -0.97
N TYR A 169 17.60 -20.53 0.15
CA TYR A 169 18.15 -20.95 1.44
C TYR A 169 17.46 -22.14 2.10
N LYS A 170 16.38 -22.69 1.54
CA LYS A 170 15.61 -23.80 2.13
C LYS A 170 16.45 -25.04 2.44
N ASP A 171 17.45 -25.33 1.61
CA ASP A 171 18.36 -26.49 1.82
C ASP A 171 19.33 -26.25 2.98
N GLN A 172 19.70 -25.00 3.22
CA GLN A 172 20.53 -24.60 4.34
C GLN A 172 19.76 -24.51 5.68
N TYR A 173 18.47 -24.21 5.60
CA TYR A 173 17.59 -24.01 6.76
C TYR A 173 16.32 -24.87 6.67
N PRO A 174 16.44 -26.21 6.78
CA PRO A 174 15.30 -27.12 6.60
C PRO A 174 14.19 -26.92 7.64
N GLU A 175 14.47 -26.26 8.76
CA GLU A 175 13.50 -25.94 9.81
C GLU A 175 12.37 -25.01 9.35
N VAL A 176 12.61 -24.16 8.32
CA VAL A 176 11.59 -23.25 7.81
C VAL A 176 10.63 -23.89 6.80
N ILE A 177 10.98 -25.07 6.25
CA ILE A 177 10.21 -25.71 5.17
C ILE A 177 8.76 -25.94 5.57
N LYS A 178 8.52 -26.51 6.75
CA LYS A 178 7.16 -26.79 7.22
C LYS A 178 6.32 -25.53 7.41
N SER A 179 6.91 -24.48 7.96
CA SER A 179 6.23 -23.20 8.21
C SER A 179 5.86 -22.53 6.88
N PHE A 180 6.79 -22.53 5.91
CA PHE A 180 6.54 -21.91 4.63
C PHE A 180 5.53 -22.70 3.79
N GLN A 181 5.60 -24.02 3.75
CA GLN A 181 4.61 -24.87 3.10
C GLN A 181 3.21 -24.70 3.69
N ARG A 182 3.13 -24.53 5.02
CA ARG A 182 1.86 -24.21 5.68
C ARG A 182 1.33 -22.84 5.26
N TYR A 183 2.19 -21.83 5.18
CA TYR A 183 1.83 -20.51 4.64
C TYR A 183 1.28 -20.64 3.21
N LEU A 184 2.01 -21.28 2.30
CA LEU A 184 1.59 -21.44 0.90
C LEU A 184 0.24 -22.16 0.79
N LYS A 185 0.01 -23.20 1.59
CA LYS A 185 -1.28 -23.90 1.62
C LYS A 185 -2.42 -23.00 2.11
N ASN A 186 -2.17 -22.21 3.14
CA ASN A 186 -3.18 -21.35 3.74
C ASN A 186 -3.46 -20.10 2.88
N LYS A 187 -2.47 -19.66 2.09
CA LYS A 187 -2.57 -18.52 1.18
C LYS A 187 -3.72 -18.66 0.18
N ASP A 188 -4.01 -19.88 -0.28
CA ASP A 188 -5.11 -20.15 -1.22
C ASP A 188 -6.51 -19.95 -0.60
N GLU A 189 -6.58 -19.83 0.72
CA GLU A 189 -7.81 -19.48 1.45
C GLU A 189 -7.98 -17.96 1.44
N SER A 190 -8.93 -17.46 0.64
CA SER A 190 -9.15 -16.03 0.35
C SER A 190 -9.28 -15.13 1.60
N ASP A 191 -9.78 -15.66 2.70
CA ASP A 191 -9.97 -14.90 3.93
C ASP A 191 -8.66 -14.58 4.66
N ILE A 192 -7.65 -15.44 4.59
CA ILE A 192 -6.37 -15.25 5.29
C ILE A 192 -5.60 -14.07 4.71
N ILE A 193 -5.50 -13.98 3.39
CA ILE A 193 -4.80 -12.86 2.73
C ILE A 193 -5.48 -11.54 3.10
N ASN A 194 -6.81 -11.47 3.05
CA ASN A 194 -7.54 -10.26 3.40
C ASN A 194 -7.31 -9.86 4.87
N GLN A 195 -7.31 -10.82 5.79
CA GLN A 195 -7.00 -10.56 7.20
C GLN A 195 -5.58 -10.03 7.41
N VAL A 196 -4.59 -10.60 6.70
CA VAL A 196 -3.20 -10.12 6.76
C VAL A 196 -3.08 -8.72 6.20
N LYS A 197 -3.72 -8.42 5.06
CA LYS A 197 -3.75 -7.07 4.47
C LYS A 197 -4.42 -6.04 5.41
N GLU A 198 -5.46 -6.42 6.12
CA GLU A 198 -6.07 -5.59 7.16
C GLU A 198 -5.10 -5.32 8.32
N GLN A 199 -4.37 -6.33 8.76
CA GLN A 199 -3.35 -6.15 9.80
C GLN A 199 -2.18 -5.28 9.34
N ILE A 200 -1.77 -5.36 8.07
CA ILE A 200 -0.80 -4.44 7.48
C ILE A 200 -1.33 -3.01 7.52
N LEU A 201 -2.60 -2.80 7.14
CA LEU A 201 -3.25 -1.49 7.24
C LEU A 201 -3.18 -0.92 8.66
N LEU A 202 -3.56 -1.73 9.66
CA LEU A 202 -3.52 -1.34 11.07
C LEU A 202 -2.08 -1.03 11.52
N MET A 203 -1.11 -1.81 11.08
CA MET A 203 0.30 -1.61 11.40
C MET A 203 0.81 -0.28 10.82
N LEU A 204 0.54 0.02 9.55
CA LEU A 204 0.91 1.29 8.90
C LEU A 204 0.26 2.50 9.60
N TYR A 205 -0.96 2.35 10.08
CA TYR A 205 -1.66 3.39 10.83
C TYR A 205 -1.07 3.58 12.23
N ASN A 206 -0.84 2.50 12.97
CA ASN A 206 -0.38 2.55 14.36
C ASN A 206 1.06 3.08 14.48
N ASN A 207 1.93 2.70 13.54
CA ASN A 207 3.34 3.14 13.54
C ASN A 207 3.57 4.50 12.87
N ARG A 208 2.54 5.21 12.40
CA ARG A 208 2.69 6.52 11.75
C ARG A 208 3.44 7.56 12.58
N LYS A 209 3.39 7.46 13.91
CA LYS A 209 4.09 8.37 14.81
C LYS A 209 5.62 8.20 14.80
N MET A 210 6.12 7.08 14.30
CA MET A 210 7.56 6.88 14.10
C MET A 210 8.07 7.71 12.89
N ILE A 211 7.16 8.09 11.99
CA ILE A 211 7.45 8.74 10.71
C ILE A 211 7.12 10.25 10.78
N MET A 212 6.09 10.60 11.51
CA MET A 212 5.60 11.98 11.68
C MET A 212 6.25 12.65 12.92
#